data_9b397ace5adf53915657ebfd42e02151
#
_entry.id   9b397ace5adf53915657ebfd42e02151
#
_cell.length_a   1.000
_cell.length_b   1.000
_cell.length_c   1.000
_cell.angle_alpha   90.00
_cell.angle_beta   90.00
_cell.angle_gamma   90.00
#
_symmetry.space_group_name_H-M   'P 1'
#
loop_
_entity.id
_entity.type
_entity.pdbx_description
1 polymer ?
#
loop_
_entity_poly.entity_id
_entity_poly.type
_entity_poly.pdbx_seq_one_letter_code
_entity_poly.pdbx_strand_id
1 'polypeptide(L)'
;MNILYISISGNTRAFAHHLMEYAQEQHQADNTLPEITLKEIHENSDFEQETEPFFTFVPTYLEGGNGIDNGDTEILTETMREYLDFQNNYQFCLGVVGSGNKNFNNQYCLTAKQYAQQFGFPFLADMNYVVRQLMWHKFIKH
;
A
#
# COMPACT_ATOMS: atom_id res chain seq x y z
N MET A 1 10.90 -7.96 5.35
CA MET A 1 10.05 -7.41 4.29
C MET A 1 9.70 -5.97 4.63
N ASN A 2 9.94 -5.07 3.71
CA ASN A 2 9.73 -3.64 3.93
C ASN A 2 8.42 -3.20 3.29
N ILE A 3 7.65 -2.41 4.01
CA ILE A 3 6.40 -1.83 3.51
C ILE A 3 6.44 -0.32 3.73
N LEU A 4 6.30 0.43 2.64
CA LEU A 4 6.14 1.87 2.68
C LEU A 4 4.66 2.18 2.50
N TYR A 5 4.10 3.02 3.37
CA TYR A 5 2.68 3.34 3.28
C TYR A 5 2.42 4.81 3.53
N ILE A 6 1.30 5.29 3.00
CA ILE A 6 0.78 6.60 3.31
C ILE A 6 -0.63 6.42 3.87
N SER A 7 -0.95 7.16 4.94
CA SER A 7 -2.25 7.06 5.59
C SER A 7 -2.83 8.46 5.78
N ILE A 8 -4.07 8.62 5.39
CA ILE A 8 -4.75 9.92 5.50
C ILE A 8 -5.76 9.88 6.65
N SER A 9 -6.63 8.88 6.66
CA SER A 9 -7.67 8.75 7.70
C SER A 9 -7.26 7.82 8.84
N GLY A 10 -6.07 7.23 8.78
CA GLY A 10 -5.61 6.26 9.78
C GLY A 10 -5.90 4.81 9.43
N ASN A 11 -6.73 4.55 8.44
CA ASN A 11 -7.11 3.17 8.10
C ASN A 11 -5.93 2.38 7.53
N THR A 12 -5.14 2.99 6.66
CA THR A 12 -3.96 2.33 6.09
C THR A 12 -2.92 2.05 7.18
N ARG A 13 -2.74 3.00 8.10
CA ARG A 13 -1.83 2.81 9.24
C ARG A 13 -2.26 1.64 10.10
N ALA A 14 -3.55 1.58 10.45
CA ALA A 14 -4.08 0.48 11.25
C ALA A 14 -3.90 -0.85 10.54
N PHE A 15 -4.18 -0.91 9.25
CA PHE A 15 -4.00 -2.11 8.45
C PHE A 15 -2.54 -2.56 8.45
N ALA A 16 -1.61 -1.62 8.20
CA ALA A 16 -0.18 -1.94 8.15
C ALA A 16 0.32 -2.47 9.48
N HIS A 17 -0.11 -1.86 10.59
CA HIS A 17 0.30 -2.32 11.92
C HIS A 17 -0.27 -3.69 12.27
N HIS A 18 -1.52 -3.98 11.90
CA HIS A 18 -2.10 -5.31 12.10
C HIS A 18 -1.33 -6.37 11.32
N LEU A 19 -0.94 -6.04 10.09
CA LEU A 19 -0.16 -6.95 9.26
C LEU A 19 1.22 -7.20 9.87
N MET A 20 1.86 -6.16 10.39
CA MET A 20 3.15 -6.31 11.06
C MET A 20 3.04 -7.19 12.31
N GLU A 21 2.01 -6.99 13.13
CA GLU A 21 1.78 -7.82 14.31
C GLU A 21 1.56 -9.29 13.93
N TYR A 22 0.77 -9.52 12.90
CA TYR A 22 0.54 -10.88 12.40
C TYR A 22 1.86 -11.52 11.95
N ALA A 23 2.69 -10.78 11.22
CA ALA A 23 3.98 -11.28 10.77
C ALA A 23 4.90 -11.61 11.96
N GLN A 24 4.88 -10.80 13.01
CA GLN A 24 5.65 -11.06 14.22
C GLN A 24 5.20 -12.36 14.90
N GLU A 25 3.89 -12.59 15.00
CA GLU A 25 3.36 -13.83 15.57
C GLU A 25 3.82 -15.04 14.76
N GLN A 26 3.75 -14.93 13.43
CA GLN A 26 4.18 -16.03 12.56
C GLN A 26 5.68 -16.27 12.67
N HIS A 27 6.48 -15.23 12.78
CA HIS A 27 7.92 -15.34 12.92
C HIS A 27 8.31 -16.01 14.25
N GLN A 28 7.58 -15.72 15.32
CA GLN A 28 7.81 -16.37 16.62
C GLN A 28 7.53 -17.87 16.56
N ALA A 29 6.53 -18.27 15.78
CA ALA A 29 6.19 -19.69 15.61
C ALA A 29 7.15 -20.39 14.64
N ASP A 30 7.67 -19.66 13.65
CA ASP A 30 8.58 -20.19 12.63
C ASP A 30 9.52 -19.06 12.20
N ASN A 31 10.74 -19.09 12.68
CA ASN A 31 11.70 -18.02 12.44
C ASN A 31 12.21 -17.94 11.00
N THR A 32 11.80 -18.88 10.14
CA THR A 32 12.09 -18.77 8.70
C THR A 32 11.13 -17.83 7.98
N LEU A 33 10.01 -17.46 8.62
CA LEU A 33 9.04 -16.53 8.03
C LEU A 33 9.52 -15.09 8.26
N PRO A 34 9.25 -14.18 7.30
CA PRO A 34 9.77 -12.82 7.38
C PRO A 34 9.05 -11.98 8.43
N GLU A 35 9.78 -11.05 9.03
CA GLU A 35 9.21 -9.94 9.78
C GLU A 35 8.93 -8.79 8.82
N ILE A 36 8.08 -7.85 9.25
CA ILE A 36 7.71 -6.67 8.46
C ILE A 36 8.26 -5.43 9.14
N THR A 37 8.93 -4.59 8.36
CA THR A 37 9.38 -3.27 8.75
C THR A 37 8.52 -2.23 8.05
N LEU A 38 7.92 -1.32 8.81
CA LEU A 38 7.02 -0.29 8.29
C LEU A 38 7.72 1.05 8.20
N LYS A 39 7.43 1.79 7.14
CA LYS A 39 7.87 3.18 6.98
C LYS A 39 6.68 4.00 6.49
N GLU A 40 6.25 4.95 7.30
CA GLU A 40 5.16 5.85 6.90
C GLU A 40 5.72 7.03 6.14
N ILE A 41 5.14 7.30 4.97
CA ILE A 41 5.48 8.46 4.15
C ILE A 41 4.39 9.52 4.34
N HIS A 42 4.78 10.74 4.64
CA HIS A 42 3.87 11.87 4.81
C HIS A 42 4.56 13.16 4.38
N GLU A 43 3.80 14.26 4.34
CA GLU A 43 4.28 15.53 3.80
C GLU A 43 5.57 16.03 4.45
N ASN A 44 5.77 15.71 5.73
CA ASN A 44 6.94 16.14 6.49
C ASN A 44 8.07 15.10 6.45
N SER A 45 7.92 14.02 5.70
CA SER A 45 8.98 13.01 5.60
C SER A 45 10.16 13.56 4.80
N ASP A 46 11.36 13.26 5.27
CA ASP A 46 12.55 13.50 4.46
C ASP A 46 12.59 12.45 3.35
N PHE A 47 12.76 12.91 2.11
CA PHE A 47 12.89 11.98 1.00
C PHE A 47 14.30 11.41 0.98
N GLU A 48 14.40 10.10 0.88
CA GLU A 48 15.67 9.39 0.84
C GLU A 48 15.65 8.31 -0.23
N GLN A 49 16.83 7.99 -0.73
CA GLN A 49 16.99 6.90 -1.70
C GLN A 49 16.77 5.56 -0.99
N GLU A 50 15.81 4.78 -1.47
CA GLU A 50 15.64 3.41 -0.98
C GLU A 50 16.74 2.53 -1.57
N THR A 51 17.18 1.55 -0.79
CA THR A 51 18.25 0.63 -1.18
C THR A 51 17.84 -0.83 -1.11
N GLU A 52 16.65 -1.12 -0.61
CA GLU A 52 16.14 -2.48 -0.46
C GLU A 52 14.75 -2.59 -1.07
N PRO A 53 14.35 -3.78 -1.51
CA PRO A 53 13.00 -3.99 -2.04
C PRO A 53 11.93 -3.70 -0.99
N PHE A 54 10.81 -3.17 -1.46
CA PHE A 54 9.68 -2.83 -0.59
C PHE A 54 8.36 -3.01 -1.35
N PHE A 55 7.28 -3.10 -0.58
CA PHE A 55 5.92 -2.99 -1.10
C PHE A 55 5.35 -1.63 -0.71
N THR A 56 4.40 -1.13 -1.50
CA THR A 56 3.74 0.15 -1.25
C THR A 56 2.27 -0.07 -0.96
N PHE A 57 1.77 0.55 0.12
CA PHE A 57 0.35 0.55 0.47
C PHE A 57 -0.18 1.97 0.31
N VAL A 58 -1.21 2.16 -0.52
CA VAL A 58 -1.76 3.48 -0.79
C VAL A 58 -3.28 3.44 -0.88
N PRO A 59 -3.98 4.32 -0.12
CA PRO A 59 -5.43 4.47 -0.29
C PRO A 59 -5.76 5.28 -1.52
N THR A 60 -7.03 5.29 -1.92
CA THR A 60 -7.52 6.10 -3.03
C THR A 60 -8.30 7.30 -2.49
N TYR A 61 -7.82 8.50 -2.80
CA TYR A 61 -8.51 9.75 -2.55
C TYR A 61 -8.43 10.56 -3.84
N LEU A 62 -9.59 10.91 -4.39
CA LEU A 62 -9.67 11.58 -5.68
C LEU A 62 -10.54 12.81 -5.59
N GLU A 63 -10.21 13.82 -6.37
CA GLU A 63 -10.98 15.05 -6.50
C GLU A 63 -11.50 15.18 -7.92
N GLY A 64 -12.78 15.59 -8.04
CA GLY A 64 -13.42 15.72 -9.35
C GLY A 64 -13.67 14.40 -10.00
N GLY A 65 -14.19 14.43 -11.21
CA GLY A 65 -14.43 13.25 -11.99
C GLY A 65 -15.50 12.32 -11.45
N ASN A 66 -15.85 11.34 -12.25
CA ASN A 66 -16.83 10.32 -11.88
C ASN A 66 -16.24 8.90 -12.00
N GLY A 67 -14.93 8.79 -12.19
CA GLY A 67 -14.25 7.53 -12.38
C GLY A 67 -14.41 6.94 -13.77
N ILE A 68 -15.14 7.60 -14.65
CA ILE A 68 -15.41 7.10 -16.00
C ILE A 68 -14.62 7.91 -17.03
N ASP A 69 -14.69 9.22 -16.94
CA ASP A 69 -14.07 10.09 -17.94
C ASP A 69 -12.61 10.37 -17.60
N ASN A 70 -12.27 11.61 -17.34
CA ASN A 70 -10.89 12.00 -17.13
C ASN A 70 -10.74 13.01 -16.01
N GLY A 71 -11.75 13.13 -15.16
CA GLY A 71 -11.73 14.12 -14.11
C GLY A 71 -11.08 13.65 -12.81
N ASP A 72 -10.65 12.38 -12.75
CA ASP A 72 -10.12 11.82 -11.52
C ASP A 72 -8.71 12.35 -11.27
N THR A 73 -8.56 13.14 -10.22
CA THR A 73 -7.28 13.73 -9.85
C THR A 73 -6.90 13.24 -8.45
N GLU A 74 -5.72 12.66 -8.33
CA GLU A 74 -5.20 12.23 -7.03
C GLU A 74 -5.10 13.40 -6.08
N ILE A 75 -5.61 13.23 -4.87
CA ILE A 75 -5.43 14.20 -3.79
C ILE A 75 -4.92 13.46 -2.54
N LEU A 76 -4.26 14.18 -1.66
CA LEU A 76 -3.81 13.74 -0.34
C LEU A 76 -2.72 12.69 -0.35
N THR A 77 -2.57 11.92 -1.42
CA THR A 77 -1.56 10.86 -1.51
C THR A 77 -0.39 11.21 -2.43
N GLU A 78 -0.36 12.43 -2.96
CA GLU A 78 0.68 12.85 -3.92
C GLU A 78 2.08 12.70 -3.36
N THR A 79 2.26 12.85 -2.06
CA THR A 79 3.57 12.70 -1.43
C THR A 79 4.16 11.31 -1.66
N MET A 80 3.33 10.26 -1.63
CA MET A 80 3.80 8.92 -1.94
C MET A 80 4.25 8.81 -3.39
N ARG A 81 3.48 9.39 -4.33
CA ARG A 81 3.87 9.39 -5.74
C ARG A 81 5.20 10.09 -5.93
N GLU A 82 5.38 11.25 -5.28
CA GLU A 82 6.63 12.01 -5.35
C GLU A 82 7.79 11.22 -4.76
N TYR A 83 7.54 10.51 -3.65
CA TYR A 83 8.56 9.69 -3.01
C TYR A 83 9.00 8.54 -3.92
N LEU A 84 8.07 7.88 -4.59
CA LEU A 84 8.38 6.80 -5.51
C LEU A 84 9.19 7.29 -6.70
N ASP A 85 8.92 8.52 -7.15
CA ASP A 85 9.65 9.12 -8.26
C ASP A 85 11.03 9.64 -7.84
N PHE A 86 11.21 9.97 -6.57
CA PHE A 86 12.46 10.52 -6.05
C PHE A 86 13.60 9.53 -6.24
N GLN A 87 14.60 9.94 -7.01
CA GLN A 87 15.79 9.13 -7.32
C GLN A 87 15.43 7.72 -7.76
N ASN A 88 14.30 7.58 -8.45
CA ASN A 88 13.82 6.31 -8.99
C ASN A 88 13.56 5.24 -7.93
N ASN A 89 13.07 5.64 -6.75
CA ASN A 89 12.74 4.70 -5.70
C ASN A 89 11.81 3.58 -6.17
N TYR A 90 10.95 3.87 -7.16
CA TYR A 90 10.02 2.89 -7.71
C TYR A 90 10.71 1.63 -8.23
N GLN A 91 12.00 1.71 -8.56
CA GLN A 91 12.75 0.54 -9.06
C GLN A 91 12.88 -0.55 -7.99
N PHE A 92 12.77 -0.20 -6.71
CA PHE A 92 12.82 -1.15 -5.62
C PHE A 92 11.44 -1.62 -5.18
N CYS A 93 10.37 -1.06 -5.76
CA CYS A 93 9.01 -1.44 -5.38
C CYS A 93 8.62 -2.76 -6.05
N LEU A 94 8.28 -3.75 -5.25
CA LEU A 94 7.88 -5.08 -5.72
C LEU A 94 6.42 -5.13 -6.12
N GLY A 95 5.62 -4.17 -5.68
CA GLY A 95 4.21 -4.13 -6.00
C GLY A 95 3.44 -3.20 -5.08
N VAL A 96 2.20 -2.93 -5.44
CA VAL A 96 1.35 -2.00 -4.70
C VAL A 96 0.06 -2.68 -4.26
N VAL A 97 -0.33 -2.39 -3.01
CA VAL A 97 -1.62 -2.80 -2.43
C VAL A 97 -2.42 -1.53 -2.21
N GLY A 98 -3.67 -1.53 -2.65
CA GLY A 98 -4.48 -0.35 -2.60
C GLY A 98 -5.75 -0.53 -1.79
N SER A 99 -6.42 0.58 -1.54
CA SER A 99 -7.76 0.57 -0.99
C SER A 99 -8.60 1.64 -1.69
N GLY A 100 -9.90 1.52 -1.56
CA GLY A 100 -10.84 2.46 -2.10
C GLY A 100 -12.24 2.04 -1.73
N ASN A 101 -13.20 2.90 -1.98
CA ASN A 101 -14.58 2.62 -1.66
C ASN A 101 -15.21 1.79 -2.79
N LYS A 102 -15.66 0.58 -2.47
CA LYS A 102 -16.31 -0.30 -3.46
C LYS A 102 -17.59 0.29 -4.04
N ASN A 103 -18.18 1.27 -3.35
CA ASN A 103 -19.37 1.96 -3.88
C ASN A 103 -19.04 2.87 -5.06
N PHE A 104 -17.76 3.14 -5.31
CA PHE A 104 -17.29 3.90 -6.46
C PHE A 104 -16.54 2.97 -7.41
N ASN A 105 -17.26 2.10 -8.09
CA ASN A 105 -16.69 1.01 -8.87
C ASN A 105 -15.52 1.41 -9.76
N ASN A 106 -15.62 2.56 -10.44
CA ASN A 106 -14.60 3.02 -11.37
C ASN A 106 -13.38 3.61 -10.67
N GLN A 107 -13.49 3.92 -9.37
CA GLN A 107 -12.43 4.51 -8.58
C GLN A 107 -11.83 3.52 -7.57
N TYR A 108 -12.31 2.28 -7.58
CA TYR A 108 -11.86 1.25 -6.62
C TYR A 108 -10.39 0.94 -6.83
N CYS A 109 -9.58 1.22 -5.80
CA CYS A 109 -8.12 1.06 -5.84
C CYS A 109 -7.45 1.81 -6.99
N LEU A 110 -8.07 2.88 -7.47
CA LEU A 110 -7.59 3.56 -8.67
C LEU A 110 -6.18 4.12 -8.49
N THR A 111 -5.89 4.73 -7.35
CA THR A 111 -4.57 5.30 -7.10
C THR A 111 -3.48 4.23 -7.18
N ALA A 112 -3.69 3.07 -6.54
CA ALA A 112 -2.73 1.98 -6.61
C ALA A 112 -2.54 1.48 -8.05
N LYS A 113 -3.64 1.37 -8.79
CA LYS A 113 -3.57 0.94 -10.19
C LYS A 113 -2.85 1.95 -11.07
N GLN A 114 -3.05 3.24 -10.80
CA GLN A 114 -2.34 4.30 -11.53
C GLN A 114 -0.84 4.25 -11.24
N TYR A 115 -0.44 3.99 -10.00
CA TYR A 115 0.96 3.83 -9.66
C TYR A 115 1.58 2.64 -10.39
N ALA A 116 0.87 1.52 -10.42
CA ALA A 116 1.35 0.33 -11.13
C ALA A 116 1.59 0.63 -12.61
N GLN A 117 0.66 1.33 -13.24
CA GLN A 117 0.78 1.70 -14.64
C GLN A 117 1.91 2.70 -14.87
N GLN A 118 2.02 3.71 -14.01
CA GLN A 118 3.01 4.77 -14.18
C GLN A 118 4.42 4.27 -13.97
N PHE A 119 4.65 3.45 -12.94
CA PHE A 119 5.98 3.06 -12.51
C PHE A 119 6.40 1.67 -12.96
N GLY A 120 5.47 0.85 -13.43
CA GLY A 120 5.79 -0.46 -14.00
C GLY A 120 5.80 -1.62 -13.03
N PHE A 121 5.50 -1.42 -11.74
CA PHE A 121 5.38 -2.54 -10.81
C PHE A 121 3.93 -3.05 -10.79
N PRO A 122 3.69 -4.30 -10.32
CA PRO A 122 2.35 -4.86 -10.37
C PRO A 122 1.40 -4.31 -9.30
N PHE A 123 0.12 -4.23 -9.65
CA PHE A 123 -0.94 -4.09 -8.67
C PHE A 123 -1.23 -5.47 -8.10
N LEU A 124 -1.08 -5.63 -6.78
CA LEU A 124 -1.14 -6.94 -6.16
C LEU A 124 -2.54 -7.30 -5.65
N ALA A 125 -3.16 -6.38 -4.89
CA ALA A 125 -4.43 -6.67 -4.26
C ALA A 125 -5.00 -5.42 -3.61
N ASP A 126 -6.27 -5.49 -3.21
CA ASP A 126 -6.82 -4.50 -2.29
C ASP A 126 -6.59 -4.94 -0.84
N MET A 127 -6.61 -3.96 0.07
CA MET A 127 -6.33 -4.23 1.49
C MET A 127 -7.37 -5.16 2.11
N ASN A 128 -8.63 -5.08 1.68
CA ASN A 128 -9.68 -5.97 2.20
C ASN A 128 -9.42 -7.42 1.84
N TYR A 129 -8.94 -7.67 0.60
CA TYR A 129 -8.57 -9.01 0.19
C TYR A 129 -7.45 -9.56 1.07
N VAL A 130 -6.42 -8.76 1.32
CA VAL A 130 -5.29 -9.17 2.15
C VAL A 130 -5.75 -9.51 3.56
N VAL A 131 -6.63 -8.69 4.15
CA VAL A 131 -7.17 -8.96 5.49
C VAL A 131 -7.92 -10.27 5.52
N ARG A 132 -8.77 -10.54 4.51
CA ARG A 132 -9.52 -11.80 4.44
C ARG A 132 -8.60 -13.00 4.36
N GLN A 133 -7.52 -12.90 3.58
CA GLN A 133 -6.55 -13.99 3.46
C GLN A 133 -5.84 -14.24 4.79
N LEU A 134 -5.47 -13.18 5.50
CA LEU A 134 -4.83 -13.31 6.80
C LEU A 134 -5.77 -13.92 7.83
N MET A 135 -7.03 -13.50 7.87
CA MET A 135 -8.02 -14.06 8.78
C MET A 135 -8.27 -15.54 8.48
N TRP A 136 -8.35 -15.90 7.20
CA TRP A 136 -8.50 -17.29 6.78
C TRP A 136 -7.32 -18.13 7.25
N HIS A 137 -6.09 -17.64 7.05
CA HIS A 137 -4.88 -18.31 7.50
C HIS A 137 -4.87 -18.53 9.01
N LYS A 138 -5.24 -17.50 9.76
CA LYS A 138 -5.30 -17.56 11.22
C LYS A 138 -6.34 -18.59 11.68
N PHE A 139 -7.47 -18.66 10.98
CA PHE A 139 -8.55 -19.60 11.29
C PHE A 139 -8.14 -21.04 11.03
N ILE A 140 -7.46 -21.31 9.91
CA ILE A 140 -7.05 -22.67 9.54
C ILE A 140 -5.95 -23.21 10.45
N LYS A 141 -5.01 -22.36 10.88
CA LYS A 141 -3.88 -22.79 11.70
C LYS A 141 -4.22 -23.05 13.14
N HIS A 142 -5.44 -22.75 13.54
CA HIS A 142 -5.94 -23.04 14.86
C HIS A 142 -7.07 -24.04 14.78
#